data_f54bdaee81027fcc6c665e7ffe58371c
#
_entry.id   f54bdaee81027fcc6c665e7ffe58371c
#
_cell.length_a   1.000
_cell.length_b   1.000
_cell.length_c   1.000
_cell.angle_alpha   90.00
_cell.angle_beta   90.00
_cell.angle_gamma   90.00
#
_symmetry.space_group_name_H-M   'P 1'
#
loop_
_entity.id
_entity.type
_entity.pdbx_description
1 polymer ?
#
loop_
_entity_poly.entity_id
_entity_poly.type
_entity_poly.pdbx_seq_one_letter_code
_entity_poly.pdbx_strand_id
1 'polypeptide(L)'
;TYKQDDVSKLVNDIKKVIRIILGALQNTKFPISYIEIQNIKEEYFKLLHYKEGDKNNKIEIPKKLTGSHFIGPSSLTLQNEHLIPDTPNNILTNYTVTDKADGERSLLFINSKGHIYMIDKNLEVMYTGSKTETKNIFSTIIDGEFIKYDKHKNIINLFACFDIYIINKKDVRQLPFTYSDSDDTENQDLIDTKKTRLQYLNTVVNMIKFKSVLEKKEKS
;
A
#
# COMPACT_ATOMS: atom_id res chain seq x y z
N THR A 1 35.73 -22.27 27.78
CA THR A 1 35.57 -22.05 26.32
C THR A 1 34.22 -22.60 25.91
N TYR A 2 33.26 -21.72 25.62
CA TYR A 2 31.97 -22.14 25.04
C TYR A 2 32.24 -22.79 23.69
N LYS A 3 31.64 -23.95 23.42
CA LYS A 3 31.70 -24.59 22.12
C LYS A 3 30.94 -23.70 21.11
N GLN A 4 31.39 -23.64 19.86
CA GLN A 4 30.79 -22.81 18.80
C GLN A 4 29.28 -23.11 18.61
N ASP A 5 28.86 -24.37 18.85
CA ASP A 5 27.47 -24.79 18.81
C ASP A 5 26.62 -24.16 19.91
N ASP A 6 27.18 -23.99 21.14
CA ASP A 6 26.47 -23.35 22.25
C ASP A 6 26.22 -21.87 22.00
N VAL A 7 27.18 -21.18 21.37
CA VAL A 7 27.03 -19.75 20.97
C VAL A 7 25.95 -19.59 19.92
N SER A 8 25.93 -20.44 18.90
CA SER A 8 24.93 -20.43 17.84
C SER A 8 23.52 -20.69 18.37
N LYS A 9 23.37 -21.62 19.30
CA LYS A 9 22.12 -21.91 19.98
C LYS A 9 21.65 -20.72 20.80
N LEU A 10 22.53 -20.12 21.61
CA LEU A 10 22.22 -18.93 22.42
C LEU A 10 21.75 -17.78 21.56
N VAL A 11 22.46 -17.47 20.45
CA VAL A 11 22.08 -16.42 19.50
C VAL A 11 20.69 -16.69 18.91
N ASN A 12 20.39 -17.93 18.55
CA ASN A 12 19.07 -18.27 18.01
C ASN A 12 17.96 -18.13 19.07
N ASP A 13 18.22 -18.49 20.31
CA ASP A 13 17.24 -18.36 21.39
C ASP A 13 16.99 -16.87 21.73
N ILE A 14 18.04 -16.04 21.76
CA ILE A 14 17.91 -14.58 21.91
C ILE A 14 17.06 -13.99 20.76
N LYS A 15 17.33 -14.37 19.51
CA LYS A 15 16.55 -13.92 18.35
C LYS A 15 15.07 -14.29 18.47
N LYS A 16 14.75 -15.50 18.97
CA LYS A 16 13.36 -15.91 19.21
C LYS A 16 12.68 -15.02 20.24
N VAL A 17 13.34 -14.76 21.39
CA VAL A 17 12.81 -13.89 22.44
C VAL A 17 12.57 -12.48 21.92
N ILE A 18 13.56 -11.89 21.23
CA ILE A 18 13.41 -10.56 20.59
C ILE A 18 12.22 -10.53 19.65
N ARG A 19 12.06 -11.56 18.81
CA ARG A 19 10.93 -11.64 17.87
C ARG A 19 9.58 -11.70 18.59
N ILE A 20 9.48 -12.43 19.69
CA ILE A 20 8.25 -12.50 20.50
C ILE A 20 7.93 -11.13 21.09
N ILE A 21 8.93 -10.45 21.67
CA ILE A 21 8.75 -9.11 22.26
C ILE A 21 8.32 -8.10 21.17
N LEU A 22 9.02 -8.07 20.04
CA LEU A 22 8.66 -7.19 18.93
C LEU A 22 7.27 -7.51 18.37
N GLY A 23 6.90 -8.78 18.28
CA GLY A 23 5.58 -9.21 17.85
C GLY A 23 4.46 -8.72 18.76
N ALA A 24 4.69 -8.74 20.08
CA ALA A 24 3.76 -8.20 21.06
C ALA A 24 3.66 -6.66 20.98
N LEU A 25 4.80 -5.95 20.86
CA LEU A 25 4.85 -4.50 20.74
C LEU A 25 4.20 -3.98 19.46
N GLN A 26 4.38 -4.68 18.33
CA GLN A 26 3.85 -4.29 17.02
C GLN A 26 2.50 -4.96 16.71
N ASN A 27 1.94 -5.73 17.64
CA ASN A 27 0.69 -6.48 17.48
C ASN A 27 0.63 -7.29 16.16
N THR A 28 1.74 -7.95 15.80
CA THR A 28 1.87 -8.69 14.54
C THR A 28 2.60 -10.02 14.72
N LYS A 29 2.28 -10.98 13.84
CA LYS A 29 3.03 -12.25 13.73
C LYS A 29 4.34 -12.10 12.94
N PHE A 30 4.50 -10.99 12.22
CA PHE A 30 5.65 -10.69 11.36
C PHE A 30 6.35 -9.39 11.79
N PRO A 31 6.91 -9.36 13.01
CA PRO A 31 7.59 -8.16 13.50
C PRO A 31 8.84 -7.87 12.68
N ILE A 32 9.10 -6.59 12.47
CA ILE A 32 10.28 -6.06 11.80
C ILE A 32 11.05 -5.12 12.73
N SER A 33 12.34 -4.94 12.46
CA SER A 33 13.17 -4.05 13.26
C SER A 33 12.79 -2.57 13.05
N TYR A 34 13.08 -1.72 14.04
CA TYR A 34 12.90 -0.27 13.89
C TYR A 34 13.70 0.32 12.72
N ILE A 35 14.89 -0.23 12.46
CA ILE A 35 15.71 0.17 11.30
C ILE A 35 14.97 -0.15 9.99
N GLU A 36 14.36 -1.33 9.91
CA GLU A 36 13.57 -1.72 8.74
C GLU A 36 12.34 -0.82 8.57
N ILE A 37 11.62 -0.51 9.65
CA ILE A 37 10.49 0.43 9.64
C ILE A 37 10.95 1.78 9.04
N GLN A 38 12.07 2.33 9.50
CA GLN A 38 12.59 3.59 8.98
C GLN A 38 12.98 3.50 7.51
N ASN A 39 13.65 2.43 7.09
CA ASN A 39 14.00 2.21 5.69
C ASN A 39 12.76 2.14 4.80
N ILE A 40 11.68 1.51 5.26
CA ILE A 40 10.42 1.43 4.51
C ILE A 40 9.73 2.80 4.43
N LYS A 41 9.68 3.57 5.53
CA LYS A 41 9.17 4.96 5.52
C LYS A 41 9.95 5.84 4.54
N GLU A 42 11.28 5.72 4.51
CA GLU A 42 12.12 6.45 3.57
C GLU A 42 11.92 6.01 2.12
N GLU A 43 11.78 4.70 1.87
CA GLU A 43 11.52 4.17 0.52
C GLU A 43 10.16 4.65 0.01
N TYR A 44 9.13 4.61 0.87
CA TYR A 44 7.82 5.18 0.60
C TYR A 44 7.92 6.67 0.27
N PHE A 45 8.58 7.47 1.12
CA PHE A 45 8.73 8.90 0.91
C PHE A 45 9.47 9.23 -0.39
N LYS A 46 10.56 8.52 -0.68
CA LYS A 46 11.30 8.67 -1.94
C LYS A 46 10.43 8.35 -3.15
N LEU A 47 9.59 7.32 -3.04
CA LEU A 47 8.70 6.92 -4.12
C LEU A 47 7.65 8.00 -4.43
N LEU A 48 7.12 8.69 -3.41
CA LEU A 48 6.16 9.79 -3.59
C LEU A 48 6.74 11.00 -4.33
N HIS A 49 8.04 11.22 -4.22
CA HIS A 49 8.75 12.36 -4.81
C HIS A 49 9.61 11.95 -6.00
N TYR A 50 9.49 10.70 -6.43
CA TYR A 50 10.20 10.20 -7.59
C TYR A 50 9.69 10.89 -8.87
N LYS A 51 10.60 11.39 -9.69
CA LYS A 51 10.32 11.94 -11.02
C LYS A 51 11.10 11.15 -12.05
N GLU A 52 10.39 10.58 -13.00
CA GLU A 52 11.00 9.83 -14.10
C GLU A 52 11.87 10.78 -14.95
N GLY A 53 13.10 10.34 -15.26
CA GLY A 53 14.05 11.12 -16.07
C GLY A 53 14.92 12.11 -15.29
N ASP A 54 14.64 12.39 -14.04
CA ASP A 54 15.45 13.32 -13.22
C ASP A 54 16.58 12.56 -12.49
N LYS A 55 17.72 12.45 -13.15
CA LYS A 55 18.93 11.80 -12.58
C LYS A 55 19.56 12.56 -11.40
N ASN A 56 19.19 13.81 -11.21
CA ASN A 56 19.77 14.70 -10.20
C ASN A 56 18.81 14.97 -9.02
N ASN A 57 17.67 14.34 -8.98
CA ASN A 57 16.67 14.54 -7.93
C ASN A 57 17.17 13.99 -6.58
N LYS A 58 17.92 14.82 -5.85
CA LYS A 58 18.26 14.56 -4.44
C LYS A 58 17.03 14.84 -3.60
N ILE A 59 16.28 13.78 -3.29
CA ILE A 59 15.13 13.87 -2.40
C ILE A 59 15.65 14.03 -0.97
N GLU A 60 15.46 15.20 -0.39
CA GLU A 60 15.77 15.46 1.03
C GLU A 60 14.69 14.79 1.89
N ILE A 61 15.10 13.83 2.69
CA ILE A 61 14.20 13.12 3.58
C ILE A 61 14.11 13.91 4.89
N PRO A 62 12.89 14.24 5.35
CA PRO A 62 12.70 14.86 6.66
C PRO A 62 13.30 13.99 7.77
N LYS A 63 13.89 14.65 8.80
CA LYS A 63 14.45 13.94 9.96
C LYS A 63 13.44 13.02 10.65
N LYS A 64 12.16 13.36 10.57
CA LYS A 64 11.06 12.56 11.11
C LYS A 64 9.92 12.50 10.12
N LEU A 65 9.57 11.29 9.69
CA LEU A 65 8.38 11.01 8.87
C LEU A 65 7.19 10.70 9.80
N THR A 66 6.09 11.41 9.60
CA THR A 66 4.87 11.36 10.44
C THR A 66 3.62 11.25 9.55
N GLY A 67 2.45 11.13 10.15
CA GLY A 67 1.17 11.04 9.44
C GLY A 67 0.89 12.19 8.44
N SER A 68 1.54 13.36 8.60
CA SER A 68 1.44 14.44 7.59
C SER A 68 2.01 14.08 6.22
N HIS A 69 2.80 13.01 6.14
CA HIS A 69 3.37 12.49 4.89
C HIS A 69 2.53 11.33 4.29
N PHE A 70 1.38 11.04 4.90
CA PHE A 70 0.43 10.08 4.35
C PHE A 70 -0.31 10.69 3.16
N ILE A 71 -0.28 10.04 1.99
CA ILE A 71 -0.83 10.62 0.74
C ILE A 71 -2.33 10.38 0.53
N GLY A 72 -2.95 9.56 1.37
CA GLY A 72 -4.39 9.31 1.25
C GLY A 72 -5.21 10.57 1.49
N PRO A 73 -6.20 10.93 0.63
CA PRO A 73 -7.06 12.08 0.86
C PRO A 73 -7.89 11.89 2.13
N SER A 74 -8.14 12.97 2.84
CA SER A 74 -9.06 12.96 3.99
C SER A 74 -10.50 12.87 3.51
N SER A 75 -11.33 12.11 4.23
CA SER A 75 -12.77 12.10 3.99
C SER A 75 -13.41 13.42 4.42
N LEU A 76 -14.36 13.89 3.62
CA LEU A 76 -15.22 15.02 3.94
C LEU A 76 -16.63 14.53 4.18
N THR A 77 -17.29 15.10 5.20
CA THR A 77 -18.73 14.85 5.42
C THR A 77 -19.52 15.53 4.32
N LEU A 78 -20.41 14.77 3.68
CA LEU A 78 -21.31 15.31 2.66
C LEU A 78 -22.24 16.35 3.28
N GLN A 79 -22.32 17.51 2.64
CA GLN A 79 -23.17 18.65 3.00
C GLN A 79 -24.18 18.90 1.88
N ASN A 80 -25.30 19.59 2.19
CA ASN A 80 -26.32 19.91 1.20
C ASN A 80 -25.75 20.71 0.01
N GLU A 81 -24.78 21.58 0.23
CA GLU A 81 -24.09 22.36 -0.81
C GLU A 81 -23.39 21.48 -1.86
N HIS A 82 -22.93 20.29 -1.47
CA HIS A 82 -22.30 19.34 -2.40
C HIS A 82 -23.31 18.65 -3.34
N LEU A 83 -24.61 18.80 -3.08
CA LEU A 83 -25.71 18.28 -3.90
C LEU A 83 -26.34 19.34 -4.82
N ILE A 84 -25.80 20.56 -4.82
CA ILE A 84 -26.28 21.63 -5.69
C ILE A 84 -25.57 21.51 -7.04
N PRO A 85 -26.32 21.31 -8.15
CA PRO A 85 -25.75 21.25 -9.49
C PRO A 85 -24.96 22.53 -9.83
N ASP A 86 -23.99 22.42 -10.73
CA ASP A 86 -23.19 23.52 -11.28
C ASP A 86 -22.36 24.33 -10.26
N THR A 87 -22.19 23.80 -9.03
CA THR A 87 -21.25 24.37 -8.07
C THR A 87 -19.88 23.68 -8.17
N PRO A 88 -18.76 24.38 -7.86
CA PRO A 88 -17.42 23.80 -7.99
C PRO A 88 -17.18 22.53 -7.15
N ASN A 89 -17.93 22.38 -6.05
CA ASN A 89 -17.77 21.29 -5.10
C ASN A 89 -18.89 20.25 -5.19
N ASN A 90 -19.72 20.26 -6.25
CA ASN A 90 -20.78 19.26 -6.35
C ASN A 90 -20.21 17.87 -6.62
N ILE A 91 -20.92 16.87 -6.12
CA ILE A 91 -20.56 15.44 -6.30
C ILE A 91 -21.41 14.74 -7.37
N LEU A 92 -22.24 15.50 -8.10
CA LEU A 92 -23.16 14.96 -9.11
C LEU A 92 -22.44 14.66 -10.42
N THR A 93 -21.26 15.23 -10.62
CA THR A 93 -20.45 15.05 -11.83
C THR A 93 -19.03 14.63 -11.45
N ASN A 94 -18.43 13.74 -12.25
CA ASN A 94 -17.05 13.26 -12.10
C ASN A 94 -16.73 12.55 -10.77
N TYR A 95 -17.74 11.97 -10.11
CA TYR A 95 -17.59 11.16 -8.91
C TYR A 95 -18.05 9.73 -9.17
N THR A 96 -17.45 8.81 -8.43
CA THR A 96 -17.85 7.40 -8.43
C THR A 96 -18.40 7.03 -7.06
N VAL A 97 -19.31 6.07 -7.04
CA VAL A 97 -19.92 5.53 -5.82
C VAL A 97 -19.41 4.12 -5.60
N THR A 98 -19.06 3.80 -4.38
CA THR A 98 -18.66 2.44 -3.97
C THR A 98 -19.26 2.11 -2.61
N ASP A 99 -19.40 0.82 -2.32
CA ASP A 99 -19.78 0.37 -0.99
C ASP A 99 -18.72 0.78 0.04
N LYS A 100 -19.19 1.29 1.18
CA LYS A 100 -18.29 1.63 2.29
C LYS A 100 -17.81 0.34 2.95
N ALA A 101 -16.54 0.04 2.79
CA ALA A 101 -15.90 -1.00 3.58
C ALA A 101 -15.80 -0.56 5.06
N ASP A 102 -15.88 -1.52 5.97
CA ASP A 102 -15.78 -1.27 7.41
C ASP A 102 -14.49 -1.94 7.94
N GLY A 103 -13.44 -1.17 7.98
CA GLY A 103 -12.10 -1.62 8.37
C GLY A 103 -11.18 -0.46 8.77
N GLU A 104 -9.89 -0.68 8.66
CA GLU A 104 -8.86 0.33 8.94
C GLU A 104 -8.21 0.77 7.63
N ARG A 105 -8.35 2.06 7.27
CA ARG A 105 -7.73 2.59 6.08
C ARG A 105 -6.22 2.48 6.14
N SER A 106 -5.65 1.88 5.11
CA SER A 106 -4.21 1.68 4.97
C SER A 106 -3.79 1.76 3.51
N LEU A 107 -2.55 2.16 3.29
CA LEU A 107 -1.90 1.99 2.00
C LEU A 107 -1.21 0.61 1.97
N LEU A 108 -1.48 -0.17 0.93
CA LEU A 108 -0.69 -1.37 0.65
C LEU A 108 0.51 -0.94 -0.18
N PHE A 109 1.69 -1.09 0.39
CA PHE A 109 2.96 -0.71 -0.22
C PHE A 109 3.75 -1.96 -0.60
N ILE A 110 3.99 -2.15 -1.89
CA ILE A 110 4.88 -3.16 -2.43
C ILE A 110 6.22 -2.47 -2.67
N ASN A 111 7.23 -2.83 -1.89
CA ASN A 111 8.53 -2.18 -1.97
C ASN A 111 9.35 -2.64 -3.21
N SER A 112 10.53 -2.07 -3.39
CA SER A 112 11.45 -2.39 -4.51
C SER A 112 11.97 -3.83 -4.54
N LYS A 113 11.76 -4.59 -3.45
CA LYS A 113 12.13 -6.03 -3.34
C LYS A 113 10.91 -6.95 -3.40
N GLY A 114 9.70 -6.40 -3.60
CA GLY A 114 8.47 -7.16 -3.66
C GLY A 114 7.89 -7.56 -2.30
N HIS A 115 8.45 -7.07 -1.17
CA HIS A 115 7.85 -7.25 0.14
C HIS A 115 6.64 -6.32 0.30
N ILE A 116 5.61 -6.80 1.01
CA ILE A 116 4.32 -6.12 1.09
C ILE A 116 4.09 -5.63 2.51
N TYR A 117 3.89 -4.33 2.63
CA TYR A 117 3.65 -3.63 3.89
C TYR A 117 2.30 -2.93 3.88
N MET A 118 1.70 -2.75 5.04
CA MET A 118 0.59 -1.81 5.23
C MET A 118 1.10 -0.58 5.98
N ILE A 119 0.68 0.59 5.52
CA ILE A 119 1.05 1.89 6.09
C ILE A 119 -0.24 2.61 6.43
N ASP A 120 -0.46 2.91 7.70
CA ASP A 120 -1.64 3.61 8.16
C ASP A 120 -1.52 5.14 8.06
N LYS A 121 -2.59 5.86 8.41
CA LYS A 121 -2.66 7.33 8.42
C LYS A 121 -1.66 8.01 9.36
N ASN A 122 -1.14 7.31 10.35
CA ASN A 122 -0.11 7.81 11.27
C ASN A 122 1.31 7.52 10.76
N LEU A 123 1.41 6.92 9.58
CA LEU A 123 2.65 6.41 9.00
C LEU A 123 3.26 5.25 9.83
N GLU A 124 2.42 4.49 10.53
CA GLU A 124 2.84 3.24 11.14
C GLU A 124 2.94 2.15 10.06
N VAL A 125 4.05 1.42 10.08
CA VAL A 125 4.38 0.40 9.07
C VAL A 125 4.20 -0.97 9.68
N MET A 126 3.36 -1.79 9.06
CA MET A 126 3.17 -3.20 9.41
C MET A 126 3.60 -4.10 8.23
N TYR A 127 4.47 -5.06 8.52
CA TYR A 127 4.82 -6.08 7.54
C TYR A 127 3.74 -7.17 7.50
N THR A 128 3.24 -7.47 6.31
CA THR A 128 2.17 -8.46 6.13
C THR A 128 2.66 -9.92 6.21
N GLY A 129 3.97 -10.14 6.18
CA GLY A 129 4.56 -11.49 6.06
C GLY A 129 4.44 -12.06 4.63
N SER A 130 4.08 -11.22 3.68
CA SER A 130 3.89 -11.61 2.29
C SER A 130 4.88 -10.88 1.38
N LYS A 131 5.17 -11.53 0.25
CA LYS A 131 5.95 -10.96 -0.85
C LYS A 131 5.33 -11.35 -2.18
N THR A 132 5.67 -10.63 -3.22
CA THR A 132 5.41 -11.00 -4.62
C THR A 132 6.72 -11.09 -5.38
N GLU A 133 6.75 -11.92 -6.43
CA GLU A 133 7.90 -12.03 -7.35
C GLU A 133 7.63 -11.32 -8.69
N THR A 134 6.44 -10.74 -8.83
CA THR A 134 6.03 -10.02 -10.03
C THR A 134 6.68 -8.64 -10.07
N LYS A 135 7.81 -8.52 -10.76
CA LYS A 135 8.64 -7.30 -10.79
C LYS A 135 7.90 -6.07 -11.33
N ASN A 136 6.94 -6.27 -12.24
CA ASN A 136 6.17 -5.17 -12.86
C ASN A 136 5.24 -4.43 -11.90
N ILE A 137 5.07 -4.95 -10.67
CA ILE A 137 4.29 -4.30 -9.62
C ILE A 137 5.14 -3.94 -8.39
N PHE A 138 6.46 -3.98 -8.48
CA PHE A 138 7.33 -3.46 -7.43
C PHE A 138 7.21 -1.94 -7.36
N SER A 139 7.53 -1.35 -6.21
CA SER A 139 7.40 0.10 -6.00
C SER A 139 6.01 0.62 -6.37
N THR A 140 4.98 -0.01 -5.79
CA THR A 140 3.55 0.26 -6.04
C THR A 140 2.86 0.65 -4.73
N ILE A 141 1.96 1.64 -4.79
CA ILE A 141 1.14 2.09 -3.66
C ILE A 141 -0.33 2.00 -4.05
N ILE A 142 -1.09 1.22 -3.30
CA ILE A 142 -2.53 1.01 -3.46
C ILE A 142 -3.24 1.54 -2.22
N ASP A 143 -4.33 2.27 -2.39
CA ASP A 143 -5.19 2.72 -1.30
C ASP A 143 -6.31 1.71 -1.07
N GLY A 144 -6.62 1.46 0.19
CA GLY A 144 -7.63 0.48 0.53
C GLY A 144 -7.97 0.47 2.01
N GLU A 145 -8.75 -0.52 2.37
CA GLU A 145 -9.20 -0.74 3.74
C GLU A 145 -8.86 -2.15 4.18
N PHE A 146 -8.17 -2.28 5.30
CA PHE A 146 -7.85 -3.57 5.89
C PHE A 146 -9.00 -4.03 6.79
N ILE A 147 -9.64 -5.11 6.41
CA ILE A 147 -10.76 -5.73 7.12
C ILE A 147 -10.25 -7.01 7.78
N LYS A 148 -10.07 -6.95 9.09
CA LYS A 148 -9.53 -8.07 9.86
C LYS A 148 -10.54 -9.16 10.10
N TYR A 149 -11.80 -8.79 10.33
CA TYR A 149 -12.89 -9.71 10.67
C TYR A 149 -14.09 -9.52 9.75
N ASP A 150 -14.80 -10.60 9.46
CA ASP A 150 -16.13 -10.54 8.85
C ASP A 150 -17.22 -10.18 9.89
N LYS A 151 -18.47 -10.05 9.42
CA LYS A 151 -19.63 -9.78 10.28
C LYS A 151 -19.91 -10.86 11.34
N HIS A 152 -19.34 -12.04 11.19
CA HIS A 152 -19.45 -13.16 12.13
C HIS A 152 -18.22 -13.28 13.05
N LYS A 153 -17.30 -12.29 13.02
CA LYS A 153 -16.04 -12.26 13.77
C LYS A 153 -15.02 -13.32 13.35
N ASN A 154 -15.17 -13.92 12.18
CA ASN A 154 -14.12 -14.77 11.61
C ASN A 154 -12.98 -13.91 11.08
N ILE A 155 -11.74 -14.36 11.28
CA ILE A 155 -10.56 -13.69 10.75
C ILE A 155 -10.51 -13.91 9.24
N ILE A 156 -10.60 -12.82 8.45
CA ILE A 156 -10.52 -12.87 6.99
C ILE A 156 -9.25 -12.21 6.43
N ASN A 157 -8.67 -11.23 7.16
CA ASN A 157 -7.48 -10.48 6.73
C ASN A 157 -7.57 -10.01 5.27
N LEU A 158 -8.70 -9.41 4.91
CA LEU A 158 -8.97 -8.90 3.57
C LEU A 158 -8.43 -7.46 3.44
N PHE A 159 -7.74 -7.16 2.35
CA PHE A 159 -7.45 -5.80 1.94
C PHE A 159 -8.38 -5.43 0.77
N ALA A 160 -9.38 -4.59 1.05
CA ALA A 160 -10.31 -4.07 0.05
C ALA A 160 -9.68 -2.83 -0.61
N CYS A 161 -9.09 -3.00 -1.78
CA CYS A 161 -8.47 -1.91 -2.53
C CYS A 161 -9.52 -1.14 -3.32
N PHE A 162 -9.45 0.21 -3.28
CA PHE A 162 -10.37 1.09 -3.98
C PHE A 162 -9.70 2.17 -4.82
N ASP A 163 -8.38 2.40 -4.68
CA ASP A 163 -7.65 3.31 -5.56
C ASP A 163 -6.17 2.88 -5.69
N ILE A 164 -5.46 3.45 -6.65
CA ILE A 164 -4.02 3.25 -6.85
C ILE A 164 -3.35 4.58 -7.13
N TYR A 165 -2.22 4.84 -6.48
CA TYR A 165 -1.50 6.11 -6.59
C TYR A 165 -0.22 6.01 -7.37
N ILE A 166 0.51 4.90 -7.18
CA ILE A 166 1.78 4.65 -7.88
C ILE A 166 1.80 3.19 -8.32
N ILE A 167 2.21 2.93 -9.54
CA ILE A 167 2.45 1.60 -10.09
C ILE A 167 3.84 1.52 -10.72
N ASN A 168 4.68 0.62 -10.24
CA ASN A 168 6.04 0.42 -10.75
C ASN A 168 6.80 1.75 -10.92
N LYS A 169 6.81 2.58 -9.87
CA LYS A 169 7.36 3.95 -9.80
C LYS A 169 6.61 5.01 -10.62
N LYS A 170 5.66 4.64 -11.46
CA LYS A 170 4.86 5.61 -12.23
C LYS A 170 3.78 6.19 -11.33
N ASP A 171 3.79 7.51 -11.17
CA ASP A 171 2.71 8.24 -10.49
C ASP A 171 1.49 8.33 -11.41
N VAL A 172 0.35 7.81 -10.94
CA VAL A 172 -0.91 7.78 -11.68
C VAL A 172 -2.00 8.64 -11.02
N ARG A 173 -1.70 9.37 -9.96
CA ARG A 173 -2.66 10.17 -9.18
C ARG A 173 -3.36 11.24 -10.03
N GLN A 174 -2.70 11.76 -11.07
CA GLN A 174 -3.25 12.77 -11.96
C GLN A 174 -4.19 12.19 -13.03
N LEU A 175 -4.27 10.87 -13.15
CA LEU A 175 -5.19 10.23 -14.10
C LEU A 175 -6.61 10.19 -13.52
N PRO A 176 -7.65 10.24 -14.37
CA PRO A 176 -9.02 10.02 -13.92
C PRO A 176 -9.16 8.62 -13.31
N PHE A 177 -10.10 8.48 -12.35
CA PHE A 177 -10.38 7.17 -11.77
C PHE A 177 -11.09 6.27 -12.78
N THR A 178 -12.12 6.79 -13.45
CA THR A 178 -12.83 6.19 -14.59
C THR A 178 -13.04 7.26 -15.66
N TYR A 179 -13.40 6.85 -16.86
CA TYR A 179 -14.00 7.76 -17.82
C TYR A 179 -15.50 7.85 -17.55
N SER A 180 -16.10 9.02 -17.81
CA SER A 180 -17.56 9.16 -17.80
C SER A 180 -18.13 8.69 -19.14
N ASP A 181 -19.37 8.15 -19.14
CA ASP A 181 -20.06 7.72 -20.35
C ASP A 181 -20.31 8.87 -21.35
N SER A 182 -20.17 10.13 -20.88
CA SER A 182 -20.27 11.33 -21.71
C SER A 182 -19.02 11.63 -22.55
N ASP A 183 -17.88 10.99 -22.23
CA ASP A 183 -16.63 11.17 -22.99
C ASP A 183 -16.57 10.29 -24.24
N ASP A 184 -17.62 9.50 -24.50
CA ASP A 184 -17.66 8.44 -25.51
C ASP A 184 -17.89 8.92 -26.96
N THR A 185 -17.95 10.23 -27.25
CA THR A 185 -18.49 10.61 -28.55
C THR A 185 -17.49 11.03 -29.62
N GLU A 186 -16.20 11.25 -29.35
CA GLU A 186 -15.33 11.71 -30.44
C GLU A 186 -13.94 11.06 -30.61
N ASN A 187 -13.46 10.20 -29.68
CA ASN A 187 -12.10 9.65 -29.81
C ASN A 187 -11.94 8.26 -29.17
N GLN A 188 -12.66 7.26 -29.68
CA GLN A 188 -12.52 5.86 -29.24
C GLN A 188 -11.07 5.36 -29.34
N ASP A 189 -10.31 5.85 -30.34
CA ASP A 189 -8.89 5.50 -30.52
C ASP A 189 -7.95 6.11 -29.46
N LEU A 190 -8.36 7.19 -28.76
CA LEU A 190 -7.58 7.80 -27.67
C LEU A 190 -7.84 7.15 -26.32
N ILE A 191 -8.99 6.53 -26.11
CA ILE A 191 -9.38 5.85 -24.88
C ILE A 191 -8.51 4.61 -24.67
N ASP A 192 -8.19 3.88 -25.72
CA ASP A 192 -7.34 2.67 -25.67
C ASP A 192 -5.87 2.98 -25.28
N THR A 193 -5.43 4.22 -25.40
CA THR A 193 -4.04 4.61 -25.08
C THR A 193 -3.86 5.21 -23.69
N LYS A 194 -4.94 5.66 -23.01
CA LYS A 194 -4.88 6.28 -21.67
C LYS A 194 -5.58 5.41 -20.63
N LYS A 195 -4.81 4.58 -19.94
CA LYS A 195 -5.33 3.81 -18.81
C LYS A 195 -5.79 4.72 -17.67
N THR A 196 -6.95 4.41 -17.08
CA THR A 196 -7.45 5.05 -15.85
C THR A 196 -6.83 4.41 -14.60
N ARG A 197 -6.98 5.06 -13.43
CA ARG A 197 -6.53 4.47 -12.17
C ARG A 197 -7.21 3.13 -11.86
N LEU A 198 -8.51 3.00 -12.14
CA LEU A 198 -9.23 1.74 -11.97
C LEU A 198 -8.68 0.62 -12.86
N GLN A 199 -8.33 0.91 -14.10
CA GLN A 199 -7.71 -0.08 -15.00
C GLN A 199 -6.32 -0.49 -14.50
N TYR A 200 -5.52 0.44 -13.97
CA TYR A 200 -4.24 0.11 -13.32
C TYR A 200 -4.45 -0.73 -12.07
N LEU A 201 -5.41 -0.37 -11.22
CA LEU A 201 -5.75 -1.13 -10.02
C LEU A 201 -6.13 -2.57 -10.36
N ASN A 202 -7.05 -2.77 -11.30
CA ASN A 202 -7.44 -4.09 -11.78
C ASN A 202 -6.26 -4.88 -12.36
N THR A 203 -5.37 -4.21 -13.09
CA THR A 203 -4.14 -4.85 -13.61
C THR A 203 -3.27 -5.37 -12.47
N VAL A 204 -3.02 -4.55 -11.43
CA VAL A 204 -2.20 -4.95 -10.28
C VAL A 204 -2.86 -6.09 -9.50
N VAL A 205 -4.16 -6.00 -9.22
CA VAL A 205 -4.91 -7.04 -8.49
C VAL A 205 -4.84 -8.38 -9.21
N ASN A 206 -4.93 -8.38 -10.53
CA ASN A 206 -4.83 -9.61 -11.33
C ASN A 206 -3.39 -10.16 -11.43
N MET A 207 -2.39 -9.30 -11.33
CA MET A 207 -0.97 -9.68 -11.44
C MET A 207 -0.34 -10.08 -10.10
N ILE A 208 -0.89 -9.61 -8.99
CA ILE A 208 -0.30 -9.84 -7.68
C ILE A 208 -0.48 -11.31 -7.27
N LYS A 209 0.64 -11.97 -7.04
CA LYS A 209 0.69 -13.34 -6.50
C LYS A 209 1.37 -13.29 -5.15
N PHE A 210 0.58 -13.43 -4.10
CA PHE A 210 1.10 -13.44 -2.74
C PHE A 210 1.81 -14.76 -2.44
N LYS A 211 3.04 -14.66 -1.95
CA LYS A 211 3.79 -15.78 -1.36
C LYS A 211 4.05 -15.46 0.10
N SER A 212 3.74 -16.42 0.99
CA SER A 212 4.10 -16.30 2.40
C SER A 212 5.62 -16.44 2.56
N VAL A 213 6.21 -15.62 3.42
CA VAL A 213 7.62 -15.78 3.79
C VAL A 213 7.87 -17.01 4.67
N LEU A 214 6.79 -17.64 5.17
CA LEU A 214 6.84 -18.87 5.97
C LEU A 214 6.62 -20.15 5.15
N GLU A 215 6.49 -20.07 3.84
CA GLU A 215 6.41 -21.27 3.01
C GLU A 215 7.62 -22.16 3.26
N LYS A 216 7.36 -23.35 3.81
CA LYS A 216 8.38 -24.38 3.94
C LYS A 216 8.85 -24.72 2.52
N LYS A 217 10.17 -24.66 2.29
CA LYS A 217 10.76 -25.35 1.14
C LYS A 217 10.35 -26.81 1.30
N GLU A 218 9.45 -27.31 0.47
CA GLU A 218 9.29 -28.74 0.32
C GLU A 218 10.66 -29.31 0.00
N LYS A 219 11.16 -30.17 0.87
CA LYS A 219 12.38 -30.92 0.59
C LYS A 219 12.04 -31.87 -0.55
N SER A 220 12.49 -31.54 -1.76
CA SER A 220 12.58 -32.48 -2.87
C SER A 220 13.52 -33.61 -2.53
#